data_beda564eba90c5852c09d0a14bcf1979
#
_entry.id   beda564eba90c5852c09d0a14bcf1979
#
_cell.length_a   1.000
_cell.length_b   1.000
_cell.length_c   1.000
_cell.angle_alpha   90.00
_cell.angle_beta   90.00
_cell.angle_gamma   90.00
#
_symmetry.space_group_name_H-M   'P 1'
#
loop_
_entity.id
_entity.type
_entity.pdbx_description
1 polymer ?
#
loop_
_entity_poly.entity_id
_entity_poly.type
_entity_poly.pdbx_seq_one_letter_code
_entity_poly.pdbx_strand_id
1 'polypeptide(L)'
;AGEPDFDTPENIKNAAIKAIEEGKTKYTPVNGTKELIDAIIKKFKRENNLNFDSEEITVGCGGKQVIFNALLATIEKDDEIIIPSPFWVSYPDMAILTEGLPVVLDCSQENNFKINPQDLENKITNRTKWVILNSPSNPTGAFYSELELQNLAKILLKHPHVWVMCDDLYEHIIFDNLKFKNILQVD
;
A
#
# COMPACT_ATOMS: atom_id res chain seq x y z
N ALA A 1 -7.70 -17.35 2.15
CA ALA A 1 -8.98 -17.12 2.83
C ALA A 1 -9.11 -15.65 3.16
N GLY A 2 -10.30 -15.09 3.16
CA GLY A 2 -10.51 -13.66 3.40
C GLY A 2 -11.14 -12.95 2.21
N GLU A 3 -11.85 -13.66 1.36
CA GLU A 3 -12.65 -13.04 0.30
C GLU A 3 -13.91 -12.38 0.88
N PRO A 4 -14.44 -11.33 0.24
CA PRO A 4 -15.72 -10.73 0.59
C PRO A 4 -16.87 -11.73 0.44
N ASP A 5 -17.87 -11.63 1.32
CA ASP A 5 -19.09 -12.45 1.28
C ASP A 5 -20.04 -12.04 0.14
N PHE A 6 -19.84 -10.86 -0.43
CA PHE A 6 -20.66 -10.34 -1.52
C PHE A 6 -20.06 -10.68 -2.89
N ASP A 7 -20.94 -10.97 -3.84
CA ASP A 7 -20.55 -11.13 -5.24
C ASP A 7 -19.97 -9.83 -5.83
N THR A 8 -19.14 -10.00 -6.88
CA THR A 8 -18.72 -8.87 -7.69
C THR A 8 -19.93 -8.13 -8.26
N PRO A 9 -20.00 -6.80 -8.16
CA PRO A 9 -21.12 -6.02 -8.67
C PRO A 9 -21.45 -6.29 -10.15
N GLU A 10 -22.73 -6.30 -10.49
CA GLU A 10 -23.20 -6.65 -11.83
C GLU A 10 -22.60 -5.80 -12.95
N ASN A 11 -22.42 -4.50 -12.72
CA ASN A 11 -21.78 -3.61 -13.70
C ASN A 11 -20.34 -4.01 -14.00
N ILE A 12 -19.60 -4.54 -13.02
CA ILE A 12 -18.21 -5.00 -13.19
C ILE A 12 -18.21 -6.32 -13.94
N LYS A 13 -19.08 -7.28 -13.57
CA LYS A 13 -19.22 -8.57 -14.27
C LYS A 13 -19.57 -8.35 -15.74
N ASN A 14 -20.56 -7.49 -16.02
CA ASN A 14 -20.98 -7.19 -17.37
C ASN A 14 -19.89 -6.50 -18.20
N ALA A 15 -19.08 -5.62 -17.59
CA ALA A 15 -17.94 -5.01 -18.26
C ALA A 15 -16.88 -6.04 -18.65
N ALA A 16 -16.62 -7.04 -17.79
CA ALA A 16 -15.69 -8.13 -18.08
C ALA A 16 -16.20 -9.03 -19.22
N ILE A 17 -17.48 -9.43 -19.18
CA ILE A 17 -18.13 -10.22 -20.24
C ILE A 17 -18.02 -9.49 -21.58
N LYS A 18 -18.39 -8.22 -21.62
CA LYS A 18 -18.31 -7.39 -22.82
C LYS A 18 -16.88 -7.29 -23.35
N ALA A 19 -15.88 -7.13 -22.48
CA ALA A 19 -14.48 -7.09 -22.89
C ALA A 19 -14.03 -8.40 -23.57
N ILE A 20 -14.47 -9.54 -23.07
CA ILE A 20 -14.22 -10.84 -23.68
C ILE A 20 -14.89 -10.95 -25.05
N GLU A 21 -16.16 -10.58 -25.17
CA GLU A 21 -16.92 -10.61 -26.41
C GLU A 21 -16.32 -9.67 -27.49
N GLU A 22 -15.77 -8.53 -27.07
CA GLU A 22 -15.06 -7.57 -27.93
C GLU A 22 -13.64 -8.04 -28.31
N GLY A 23 -13.21 -9.21 -27.86
CA GLY A 23 -11.90 -9.77 -28.17
C GLY A 23 -10.72 -9.07 -27.46
N LYS A 24 -10.97 -8.39 -26.33
CA LYS A 24 -9.94 -7.78 -25.48
C LYS A 24 -9.19 -8.85 -24.66
N THR A 25 -8.68 -9.87 -25.35
CA THR A 25 -8.03 -11.06 -24.77
C THR A 25 -6.60 -11.22 -25.29
N LYS A 26 -5.98 -10.14 -25.75
CA LYS A 26 -4.61 -10.12 -26.31
C LYS A 26 -3.64 -9.43 -25.36
N TYR A 27 -2.36 -9.42 -25.72
CA TYR A 27 -1.33 -8.74 -24.97
C TYR A 27 -1.67 -7.25 -24.75
N THR A 28 -1.40 -6.78 -23.56
CA THR A 28 -1.50 -5.38 -23.15
C THR A 28 -0.10 -4.78 -22.95
N PRO A 29 0.03 -3.45 -22.86
CA PRO A 29 1.24 -2.85 -22.32
C PRO A 29 1.59 -3.41 -20.94
N VAL A 30 2.87 -3.48 -20.61
CA VAL A 30 3.39 -4.10 -19.37
C VAL A 30 2.84 -3.41 -18.10
N ASN A 31 2.68 -2.10 -18.16
CA ASN A 31 2.18 -1.30 -17.05
C ASN A 31 0.65 -1.20 -16.97
N GLY A 32 -0.08 -1.80 -17.91
CA GLY A 32 -1.54 -1.80 -17.96
C GLY A 32 -2.10 -1.11 -19.20
N THR A 33 -3.42 -1.23 -19.42
CA THR A 33 -4.08 -0.53 -20.52
C THR A 33 -4.19 0.96 -20.23
N LYS A 34 -4.15 1.77 -21.28
CA LYS A 34 -4.27 3.24 -21.15
C LYS A 34 -5.54 3.64 -20.41
N GLU A 35 -6.66 2.99 -20.74
CA GLU A 35 -7.96 3.29 -20.13
C GLU A 35 -7.98 3.05 -18.63
N LEU A 36 -7.32 1.97 -18.17
CA LEU A 36 -7.22 1.66 -16.74
C LEU A 36 -6.28 2.62 -16.03
N ILE A 37 -5.12 2.93 -16.62
CA ILE A 37 -4.18 3.91 -16.07
C ILE A 37 -4.86 5.28 -15.91
N ASP A 38 -5.55 5.76 -16.97
CA ASP A 38 -6.28 7.02 -16.93
C ASP A 38 -7.38 7.03 -15.84
N ALA A 39 -8.04 5.87 -15.63
CA ALA A 39 -9.07 5.72 -14.60
C ALA A 39 -8.45 5.77 -13.18
N ILE A 40 -7.29 5.16 -12.98
CA ILE A 40 -6.54 5.20 -11.71
C ILE A 40 -6.10 6.63 -11.38
N ILE A 41 -5.53 7.34 -12.34
CA ILE A 41 -5.13 8.75 -12.18
C ILE A 41 -6.33 9.61 -11.77
N LYS A 42 -7.46 9.45 -12.47
CA LYS A 42 -8.70 10.18 -12.14
C LYS A 42 -9.23 9.82 -10.75
N LYS A 43 -9.09 8.57 -10.32
CA LYS A 43 -9.47 8.12 -8.96
C LYS A 43 -8.63 8.86 -7.92
N PHE A 44 -7.31 8.83 -8.04
CA PHE A 44 -6.41 9.51 -7.10
C PHE A 44 -6.68 11.01 -7.04
N LYS A 45 -6.93 11.65 -8.19
CA LYS A 45 -7.28 13.07 -8.20
C LYS A 45 -8.62 13.34 -7.52
N ARG A 46 -9.65 12.56 -7.82
CA ARG A 46 -11.00 12.74 -7.28
C ARG A 46 -11.10 12.47 -5.79
N GLU A 47 -10.48 11.39 -5.32
CA GLU A 47 -10.70 10.85 -3.99
C GLU A 47 -9.61 11.28 -3.00
N ASN A 48 -8.38 11.36 -3.47
CA ASN A 48 -7.23 11.66 -2.63
C ASN A 48 -6.62 13.05 -2.88
N ASN A 49 -7.10 13.79 -3.89
CA ASN A 49 -6.50 15.05 -4.37
C ASN A 49 -5.00 14.92 -4.72
N LEU A 50 -4.57 13.73 -5.11
CA LEU A 50 -3.21 13.45 -5.58
C LEU A 50 -3.18 13.48 -7.11
N ASN A 51 -2.07 13.97 -7.67
CA ASN A 51 -1.84 13.98 -9.12
C ASN A 51 -0.68 13.04 -9.41
N PHE A 52 -0.90 12.14 -10.36
CA PHE A 52 0.11 11.22 -10.87
C PHE A 52 0.13 11.28 -12.39
N ASP A 53 1.30 11.11 -12.97
CA ASP A 53 1.48 10.91 -14.39
C ASP A 53 1.32 9.42 -14.76
N SER A 54 1.06 9.14 -16.02
CA SER A 54 0.85 7.75 -16.50
C SER A 54 2.07 6.84 -16.28
N GLU A 55 3.25 7.42 -16.25
CA GLU A 55 4.52 6.72 -16.03
C GLU A 55 4.72 6.30 -14.57
N GLU A 56 3.97 6.90 -13.64
CA GLU A 56 3.98 6.58 -12.21
C GLU A 56 2.99 5.47 -11.86
N ILE A 57 2.22 4.94 -12.82
CA ILE A 57 1.20 3.92 -12.60
C ILE A 57 1.63 2.59 -13.22
N THR A 58 1.57 1.55 -12.42
CA THR A 58 1.75 0.16 -12.87
C THR A 58 0.62 -0.71 -12.33
N VAL A 59 0.01 -1.49 -13.20
CA VAL A 59 -1.08 -2.42 -12.88
C VAL A 59 -0.54 -3.84 -12.75
N GLY A 60 -1.01 -4.55 -11.74
CA GLY A 60 -0.67 -5.96 -11.51
C GLY A 60 -1.90 -6.83 -11.21
N CYS A 61 -1.71 -8.13 -11.15
CA CYS A 61 -2.75 -9.10 -10.81
C CYS A 61 -2.95 -9.15 -9.28
N GLY A 62 -3.56 -8.11 -8.74
CA GLY A 62 -3.82 -7.94 -7.31
C GLY A 62 -2.66 -7.31 -6.54
N GLY A 63 -2.99 -6.75 -5.35
CA GLY A 63 -2.04 -6.01 -4.53
C GLY A 63 -0.79 -6.80 -4.14
N LYS A 64 -0.93 -8.11 -3.87
CA LYS A 64 0.21 -8.96 -3.54
C LYS A 64 1.30 -8.96 -4.62
N GLN A 65 0.91 -9.06 -5.90
CA GLN A 65 1.86 -9.02 -7.00
C GLN A 65 2.54 -7.64 -7.11
N VAL A 66 1.78 -6.57 -6.94
CA VAL A 66 2.31 -5.20 -7.02
C VAL A 66 3.34 -4.96 -5.92
N ILE A 67 3.02 -5.35 -4.68
CA ILE A 67 3.93 -5.23 -3.54
C ILE A 67 5.19 -6.06 -3.77
N PHE A 68 5.04 -7.34 -4.16
CA PHE A 68 6.17 -8.22 -4.42
C PHE A 68 7.07 -7.69 -5.53
N ASN A 69 6.50 -7.20 -6.62
CA ASN A 69 7.25 -6.62 -7.74
C ASN A 69 8.02 -5.36 -7.31
N ALA A 70 7.42 -4.50 -6.48
CA ALA A 70 8.09 -3.32 -5.95
C ALA A 70 9.31 -3.70 -5.09
N LEU A 71 9.14 -4.66 -4.19
CA LEU A 71 10.24 -5.17 -3.37
C LEU A 71 11.32 -5.83 -4.24
N LEU A 72 10.93 -6.73 -5.16
CA LEU A 72 11.88 -7.45 -6.02
C LEU A 72 12.70 -6.49 -6.91
N ALA A 73 12.12 -5.38 -7.32
CA ALA A 73 12.78 -4.39 -8.17
C ALA A 73 13.72 -3.45 -7.39
N THR A 74 13.61 -3.36 -6.06
CA THR A 74 14.27 -2.30 -5.29
C THR A 74 15.10 -2.80 -4.11
N ILE A 75 14.85 -4.03 -3.65
CA ILE A 75 15.59 -4.62 -2.53
C ILE A 75 16.88 -5.25 -3.03
N GLU A 76 17.96 -4.93 -2.36
CA GLU A 76 19.22 -5.64 -2.43
C GLU A 76 19.39 -6.53 -1.20
N LYS A 77 20.31 -7.48 -1.27
CA LYS A 77 20.59 -8.39 -0.17
C LYS A 77 20.90 -7.63 1.12
N ASP A 78 20.25 -8.03 2.20
CA ASP A 78 20.37 -7.47 3.55
C ASP A 78 19.78 -6.05 3.72
N ASP A 79 19.07 -5.51 2.72
CA ASP A 79 18.24 -4.31 2.91
C ASP A 79 17.13 -4.59 3.92
N GLU A 80 16.85 -3.64 4.77
CA GLU A 80 15.86 -3.78 5.84
C GLU A 80 14.49 -3.23 5.40
N ILE A 81 13.43 -3.99 5.69
CA ILE A 81 12.03 -3.61 5.50
C ILE A 81 11.38 -3.55 6.88
N ILE A 82 11.02 -2.34 7.34
CA ILE A 82 10.30 -2.17 8.60
C ILE A 82 8.83 -2.54 8.39
N ILE A 83 8.35 -3.50 9.18
CA ILE A 83 7.00 -4.04 9.12
C ILE A 83 6.33 -3.88 10.48
N PRO A 84 5.38 -2.94 10.62
CA PRO A 84 4.62 -2.75 11.87
C PRO A 84 3.75 -3.95 12.17
N SER A 85 3.85 -4.50 13.40
CA SER A 85 3.03 -5.62 13.86
C SER A 85 1.84 -5.14 14.72
N PRO A 86 0.70 -5.85 14.72
CA PRO A 86 0.35 -7.00 13.87
C PRO A 86 0.22 -6.64 12.39
N PHE A 87 0.64 -7.53 11.50
CA PHE A 87 0.71 -7.29 10.06
C PHE A 87 0.04 -8.40 9.25
N TRP A 88 -0.27 -8.11 7.99
CA TRP A 88 -0.65 -9.12 7.02
C TRP A 88 0.50 -10.10 6.79
N VAL A 89 0.22 -11.38 6.94
CA VAL A 89 1.21 -12.47 6.98
C VAL A 89 2.16 -12.53 5.77
N SER A 90 1.77 -11.95 4.64
CA SER A 90 2.59 -12.00 3.44
C SER A 90 3.74 -10.98 3.40
N TYR A 91 3.72 -9.92 4.21
CA TYR A 91 4.78 -8.90 4.16
C TYR A 91 6.16 -9.46 4.51
N PRO A 92 6.35 -10.18 5.64
CA PRO A 92 7.67 -10.72 5.96
C PRO A 92 8.12 -11.79 4.97
N ASP A 93 7.20 -12.61 4.47
CA ASP A 93 7.53 -13.63 3.47
C ASP A 93 8.05 -13.01 2.17
N MET A 94 7.39 -11.94 1.69
CA MET A 94 7.84 -11.22 0.50
C MET A 94 9.20 -10.54 0.72
N ALA A 95 9.45 -9.98 1.91
CA ALA A 95 10.75 -9.40 2.26
C ALA A 95 11.86 -10.45 2.19
N ILE A 96 11.65 -11.63 2.78
CA ILE A 96 12.63 -12.74 2.77
C ILE A 96 12.85 -13.26 1.34
N LEU A 97 11.78 -13.43 0.56
CA LEU A 97 11.87 -13.93 -0.81
C LEU A 97 12.63 -12.98 -1.76
N THR A 98 12.72 -11.71 -1.41
CA THR A 98 13.50 -10.71 -2.15
C THR A 98 14.90 -10.49 -1.56
N GLU A 99 15.38 -11.40 -0.69
CA GLU A 99 16.67 -11.36 0.01
C GLU A 99 16.81 -10.19 1.00
N GLY A 100 15.71 -9.50 1.31
CA GLY A 100 15.65 -8.45 2.33
C GLY A 100 15.48 -9.01 3.75
N LEU A 101 15.68 -8.16 4.73
CA LEU A 101 15.53 -8.46 6.15
C LEU A 101 14.25 -7.81 6.69
N PRO A 102 13.22 -8.60 7.07
CA PRO A 102 12.07 -8.06 7.76
C PRO A 102 12.44 -7.60 9.17
N VAL A 103 12.26 -6.32 9.44
CA VAL A 103 12.47 -5.70 10.75
C VAL A 103 11.12 -5.39 11.37
N VAL A 104 10.71 -6.21 12.32
CA VAL A 104 9.41 -6.04 12.98
C VAL A 104 9.45 -4.82 13.91
N LEU A 105 8.48 -3.94 13.75
CA LEU A 105 8.20 -2.83 14.64
C LEU A 105 6.95 -3.14 15.45
N ASP A 106 7.12 -3.46 16.73
CA ASP A 106 5.99 -3.83 17.59
C ASP A 106 5.10 -2.63 17.89
N CYS A 107 3.82 -2.75 17.50
CA CYS A 107 2.79 -1.76 17.78
C CYS A 107 1.83 -2.32 18.84
N SER A 108 1.93 -1.82 20.07
CA SER A 108 1.16 -2.34 21.19
C SER A 108 -0.33 -2.02 21.11
N GLN A 109 -1.15 -2.81 21.79
CA GLN A 109 -2.58 -2.54 21.95
C GLN A 109 -2.83 -1.21 22.67
N GLU A 110 -1.97 -0.82 23.59
CA GLU A 110 -2.05 0.45 24.32
C GLU A 110 -1.94 1.65 23.37
N ASN A 111 -1.21 1.49 22.25
CA ASN A 111 -1.14 2.48 21.18
C ASN A 111 -2.10 2.16 20.02
N ASN A 112 -3.18 1.42 20.27
CA ASN A 112 -4.18 1.02 19.27
C ASN A 112 -3.55 0.33 18.03
N PHE A 113 -2.49 -0.44 18.22
CA PHE A 113 -1.74 -1.13 17.17
C PHE A 113 -1.19 -0.19 16.08
N LYS A 114 -0.85 1.03 16.45
CA LYS A 114 -0.28 2.04 15.56
C LYS A 114 1.21 2.26 15.84
N ILE A 115 1.92 2.69 14.81
CA ILE A 115 3.33 3.05 14.91
C ILE A 115 3.49 4.22 15.88
N ASN A 116 4.39 4.06 16.86
CA ASN A 116 4.90 5.18 17.63
C ASN A 116 6.02 5.86 16.83
N PRO A 117 5.99 7.19 16.59
CA PRO A 117 7.01 7.86 15.81
C PRO A 117 8.43 7.70 16.35
N GLN A 118 8.62 7.70 17.68
CA GLN A 118 9.94 7.52 18.28
C GLN A 118 10.46 6.10 18.09
N ASP A 119 9.59 5.10 18.18
CA ASP A 119 10.00 3.71 17.96
C ASP A 119 10.37 3.48 16.50
N LEU A 120 9.65 4.13 15.56
CA LEU A 120 10.02 4.12 14.15
C LEU A 120 11.40 4.74 13.94
N GLU A 121 11.65 5.93 14.50
CA GLU A 121 12.94 6.62 14.37
C GLU A 121 14.09 5.75 14.90
N ASN A 122 13.89 5.07 16.05
CA ASN A 122 14.88 4.18 16.65
C ASN A 122 15.14 2.90 15.83
N LYS A 123 14.18 2.48 15.00
CA LYS A 123 14.31 1.28 14.15
C LYS A 123 14.98 1.56 12.81
N ILE A 124 14.93 2.80 12.31
CA ILE A 124 15.55 3.15 11.03
C ILE A 124 17.07 3.09 11.14
N THR A 125 17.69 2.41 10.19
CA THR A 125 19.14 2.32 10.03
C THR A 125 19.54 2.76 8.61
N ASN A 126 20.84 2.79 8.32
CA ASN A 126 21.34 3.08 6.98
C ASN A 126 20.98 1.98 5.95
N ARG A 127 20.53 0.81 6.41
CA ARG A 127 20.09 -0.30 5.57
C ARG A 127 18.57 -0.33 5.37
N THR A 128 17.84 0.49 6.10
CA THR A 128 16.38 0.55 5.96
C THR A 128 16.01 1.09 4.59
N LYS A 129 15.42 0.24 3.76
CA LYS A 129 14.98 0.58 2.41
C LYS A 129 13.51 0.94 2.37
N TRP A 130 12.67 0.20 3.10
CA TRP A 130 11.23 0.38 3.11
C TRP A 130 10.64 0.43 4.52
N VAL A 131 9.61 1.25 4.68
CA VAL A 131 8.64 1.18 5.77
C VAL A 131 7.28 0.86 5.16
N ILE A 132 6.61 -0.19 5.64
CA ILE A 132 5.25 -0.54 5.21
C ILE A 132 4.25 0.16 6.12
N LEU A 133 3.32 0.89 5.52
CA LEU A 133 2.22 1.58 6.20
C LEU A 133 0.90 1.07 5.62
N ASN A 134 0.21 0.19 6.35
CA ASN A 134 -1.09 -0.34 5.97
C ASN A 134 -2.20 0.31 6.81
N SER A 135 -3.06 1.11 6.18
CA SER A 135 -4.13 1.85 6.85
C SER A 135 -5.35 2.01 5.94
N PRO A 136 -6.54 1.54 6.38
CA PRO A 136 -6.80 0.69 7.55
C PRO A 136 -6.04 -0.63 7.50
N SER A 137 -5.56 -1.10 8.66
CA SER A 137 -4.64 -2.23 8.76
C SER A 137 -5.35 -3.59 8.70
N ASN A 138 -4.72 -4.54 8.07
CA ASN A 138 -4.98 -5.97 8.21
C ASN A 138 -3.91 -6.58 9.14
N PRO A 139 -4.25 -7.18 10.32
CA PRO A 139 -5.60 -7.64 10.69
C PRO A 139 -6.34 -6.74 11.69
N THR A 140 -5.75 -5.64 12.17
CA THR A 140 -6.24 -4.94 13.36
C THR A 140 -7.40 -3.98 13.10
N GLY A 141 -7.57 -3.52 11.85
CA GLY A 141 -8.45 -2.41 11.51
C GLY A 141 -7.93 -1.04 11.98
N ALA A 142 -6.71 -0.97 12.50
CA ALA A 142 -6.12 0.28 12.96
C ALA A 142 -6.08 1.30 11.80
N PHE A 143 -6.47 2.52 12.13
CA PHE A 143 -6.58 3.61 11.17
C PHE A 143 -5.87 4.85 11.70
N TYR A 144 -5.04 5.47 10.86
CA TYR A 144 -4.27 6.65 11.23
C TYR A 144 -5.06 7.93 10.96
N SER A 145 -5.13 8.81 11.95
CA SER A 145 -5.60 10.18 11.78
C SER A 145 -4.56 11.03 11.02
N GLU A 146 -5.00 12.17 10.50
CA GLU A 146 -4.12 13.12 9.81
C GLU A 146 -2.93 13.56 10.68
N LEU A 147 -3.17 13.85 11.97
CA LEU A 147 -2.12 14.24 12.92
C LEU A 147 -1.09 13.11 13.14
N GLU A 148 -1.55 11.87 13.24
CA GLU A 148 -0.66 10.72 13.38
C GLU A 148 0.21 10.53 12.13
N LEU A 149 -0.38 10.67 10.94
CA LEU A 149 0.37 10.64 9.67
C LEU A 149 1.39 11.77 9.57
N GLN A 150 1.03 13.00 9.96
CA GLN A 150 1.97 14.13 10.04
C GLN A 150 3.16 13.85 10.95
N ASN A 151 2.92 13.22 12.10
CA ASN A 151 4.00 12.88 13.02
C ASN A 151 4.93 11.79 12.45
N LEU A 152 4.39 10.81 11.72
CA LEU A 152 5.21 9.82 11.01
C LEU A 152 5.97 10.46 9.84
N ALA A 153 5.33 11.33 9.06
CA ALA A 153 5.96 12.04 7.96
C ALA A 153 7.16 12.87 8.43
N LYS A 154 7.06 13.56 9.58
CA LYS A 154 8.18 14.32 10.18
C LYS A 154 9.39 13.44 10.48
N ILE A 155 9.19 12.19 10.88
CA ILE A 155 10.30 11.24 11.10
C ILE A 155 10.86 10.79 9.75
N LEU A 156 10.01 10.35 8.84
CA LEU A 156 10.42 9.82 7.54
C LEU A 156 11.19 10.85 6.69
N LEU A 157 10.80 12.12 6.75
CA LEU A 157 11.50 13.21 6.06
C LEU A 157 12.94 13.43 6.55
N LYS A 158 13.30 13.00 7.76
CA LYS A 158 14.70 13.01 8.23
C LYS A 158 15.54 11.89 7.60
N HIS A 159 14.90 10.91 6.97
CA HIS A 159 15.52 9.72 6.41
C HIS A 159 15.18 9.56 4.91
N PRO A 160 15.70 10.44 4.02
CA PRO A 160 15.31 10.49 2.60
C PRO A 160 15.70 9.25 1.79
N HIS A 161 16.50 8.33 2.36
CA HIS A 161 16.84 7.05 1.75
C HIS A 161 15.75 5.99 1.97
N VAL A 162 14.82 6.22 2.88
CA VAL A 162 13.74 5.29 3.22
C VAL A 162 12.52 5.56 2.34
N TRP A 163 12.04 4.52 1.67
CA TRP A 163 10.81 4.57 0.91
C TRP A 163 9.63 4.14 1.78
N VAL A 164 8.46 4.70 1.50
CA VAL A 164 7.22 4.36 2.22
C VAL A 164 6.28 3.63 1.28
N MET A 165 5.92 2.41 1.64
CA MET A 165 4.91 1.63 0.93
C MET A 165 3.57 1.80 1.64
N CYS A 166 2.65 2.55 1.02
CA CYS A 166 1.28 2.68 1.53
C CYS A 166 0.41 1.59 0.91
N ASP A 167 -0.08 0.69 1.74
CA ASP A 167 -1.09 -0.30 1.34
C ASP A 167 -2.46 0.20 1.81
N ASP A 168 -3.16 0.85 0.89
CA ASP A 168 -4.43 1.54 1.13
C ASP A 168 -5.63 0.70 0.67
N LEU A 169 -5.49 -0.63 0.61
CA LEU A 169 -6.52 -1.56 0.11
C LEU A 169 -7.89 -1.31 0.73
N TYR A 170 -7.93 -0.91 2.00
CA TYR A 170 -9.16 -0.72 2.75
C TYR A 170 -9.59 0.75 2.88
N GLU A 171 -9.09 1.66 2.04
CA GLU A 171 -9.36 3.11 2.12
C GLU A 171 -10.87 3.47 2.14
N HIS A 172 -11.73 2.63 1.56
CA HIS A 172 -13.18 2.81 1.53
C HIS A 172 -13.92 2.09 2.66
N ILE A 173 -13.23 1.29 3.48
CA ILE A 173 -13.82 0.55 4.59
C ILE A 173 -13.48 1.27 5.89
N ILE A 174 -14.15 2.39 6.12
CA ILE A 174 -13.96 3.27 7.28
C ILE A 174 -15.32 3.51 7.92
N PHE A 175 -15.35 3.43 9.25
CA PHE A 175 -16.54 3.58 10.07
C PHE A 175 -16.55 4.95 10.78
N ASP A 176 -17.64 5.25 11.48
CA ASP A 176 -17.78 6.40 12.39
C ASP A 176 -17.57 7.77 11.73
N ASN A 177 -17.89 7.90 10.45
CA ASN A 177 -17.70 9.13 9.66
C ASN A 177 -16.26 9.66 9.63
N LEU A 178 -15.28 8.81 9.93
CA LEU A 178 -13.86 9.14 9.75
C LEU A 178 -13.55 9.32 8.27
N LYS A 179 -12.49 10.07 7.98
CA LYS A 179 -12.05 10.31 6.61
C LYS A 179 -10.67 9.73 6.40
N PHE A 180 -10.53 8.93 5.36
CA PHE A 180 -9.24 8.42 4.93
C PHE A 180 -8.29 9.56 4.51
N LYS A 181 -7.04 9.39 4.90
CA LYS A 181 -5.90 10.18 4.42
C LYS A 181 -4.76 9.24 4.07
N ASN A 182 -4.13 9.48 2.95
CA ASN A 182 -2.83 8.90 2.62
C ASN A 182 -1.71 9.81 3.16
N ILE A 183 -0.54 9.24 3.46
CA ILE A 183 0.60 10.03 3.98
C ILE A 183 1.07 11.12 2.99
N LEU A 184 0.83 10.96 1.69
CA LEU A 184 1.13 12.00 0.69
C LEU A 184 0.18 13.21 0.75
N GLN A 185 -0.88 13.15 1.54
CA GLN A 185 -1.87 14.23 1.68
C GLN A 185 -1.65 15.08 2.94
N VAL A 186 -0.60 14.78 3.71
CA VAL A 186 -0.28 15.52 4.95
C VAL A 186 0.96 16.37 4.76
N ASP A 187 0.94 17.57 5.39
CA ASP A 187 2.03 18.57 5.36
C ASP A 187 2.95 18.42 6.57
#